data_0a4e192dad7f8df86a57c3289e758e0a
#
_entry.id   0a4e192dad7f8df86a57c3289e758e0a
#
_cell.length_a   1.000
_cell.length_b   1.000
_cell.length_c   1.000
_cell.angle_alpha   90.00
_cell.angle_beta   90.00
_cell.angle_gamma   90.00
#
_symmetry.space_group_name_H-M   'P 1'
#
loop_
_entity.id
_entity.type
_entity.pdbx_description
1 polymer ?
#
loop_
_entity_poly.entity_id
_entity_poly.type
_entity_poly.pdbx_seq_one_letter_code
_entity_poly.pdbx_strand_id
1 'polypeptide(L)'
;MKEIVLSGIRATGQLHLGNYYGALSKFVKMQQEGIYDNYYFIADLHALTTHPDPKTLHDNVKSILSEYLAAGIDPEKSTIFVQSDVPEVAEMYLLLNMHVGIGELMRTASFK
;
A
#
# COMPACT_ATOMS: atom_id res chain seq x y z
N MET A 1 9.26 20.42 -10.71
CA MET A 1 9.19 19.36 -9.68
C MET A 1 8.01 18.49 -10.07
N LYS A 2 8.18 17.17 -10.12
CA LYS A 2 7.05 16.26 -10.42
C LYS A 2 6.15 16.17 -9.19
N GLU A 3 4.86 15.93 -9.41
CA GLU A 3 3.94 15.63 -8.32
C GLU A 3 4.22 14.23 -7.77
N ILE A 4 4.16 14.08 -6.44
CA ILE A 4 4.37 12.78 -5.78
C ILE A 4 3.04 12.04 -5.72
N VAL A 5 3.04 10.81 -6.22
CA VAL A 5 1.92 9.87 -6.08
C VAL A 5 2.33 8.77 -5.11
N LEU A 6 1.57 8.62 -4.02
CA LEU A 6 1.74 7.55 -3.04
C LEU A 6 0.47 6.71 -3.01
N SER A 7 0.59 5.42 -3.26
CA SER A 7 -0.52 4.46 -3.18
C SER A 7 -0.02 3.05 -2.91
N GLY A 8 -0.92 2.13 -2.55
CA GLY A 8 -0.51 0.75 -2.26
C GLY A 8 -1.66 -0.23 -2.24
N ILE A 9 -1.29 -1.51 -2.20
CA ILE A 9 -2.23 -2.63 -2.12
C ILE A 9 -1.91 -3.47 -0.88
N ARG A 10 -2.95 -3.95 -0.19
CA ARG A 10 -2.80 -4.77 1.02
C ARG A 10 -2.29 -6.18 0.67
N ALA A 11 -1.38 -6.70 1.49
CA ALA A 11 -0.83 -8.05 1.37
C ALA A 11 -1.78 -9.14 1.92
N THR A 12 -3.01 -9.19 1.41
CA THR A 12 -4.05 -10.12 1.89
C THR A 12 -4.23 -11.37 1.03
N GLY A 13 -3.26 -11.69 0.19
CA GLY A 13 -3.27 -12.82 -0.73
C GLY A 13 -3.19 -12.39 -2.20
N GLN A 14 -3.55 -13.28 -3.11
CA GLN A 14 -3.51 -13.00 -4.55
C GLN A 14 -4.48 -11.89 -4.95
N LEU A 15 -4.05 -11.06 -5.91
CA LEU A 15 -4.90 -10.01 -6.46
C LEU A 15 -5.99 -10.62 -7.37
N HIS A 16 -7.17 -10.06 -7.30
CA HIS A 16 -8.25 -10.37 -8.22
C HIS A 16 -8.43 -9.25 -9.26
N LEU A 17 -9.24 -9.49 -10.27
CA LEU A 17 -9.51 -8.52 -11.34
C LEU A 17 -9.93 -7.13 -10.83
N GLY A 18 -10.65 -7.07 -9.71
CA GLY A 18 -11.03 -5.80 -9.09
C GLY A 18 -9.82 -4.99 -8.58
N ASN A 19 -8.80 -5.65 -8.04
CA ASN A 19 -7.55 -4.98 -7.64
C ASN A 19 -6.79 -4.49 -8.88
N TYR A 20 -6.75 -5.30 -9.94
CA TYR A 20 -6.10 -4.91 -11.19
C TYR A 20 -6.73 -3.65 -11.79
N TYR A 21 -8.03 -3.67 -12.07
CA TYR A 21 -8.71 -2.51 -12.67
C TYR A 21 -8.91 -1.34 -11.70
N GLY A 22 -9.07 -1.63 -10.41
CA GLY A 22 -9.29 -0.61 -9.38
C GLY A 22 -8.04 0.21 -9.05
N ALA A 23 -6.88 -0.42 -9.05
CA ALA A 23 -5.63 0.18 -8.61
C ALA A 23 -4.47 -0.04 -9.59
N LEU A 24 -4.09 -1.28 -9.85
CA LEU A 24 -2.83 -1.63 -10.49
C LEU A 24 -2.69 -1.07 -11.91
N SER A 25 -3.75 -1.16 -12.73
CA SER A 25 -3.78 -0.58 -14.08
C SER A 25 -3.60 0.95 -14.07
N LYS A 26 -4.08 1.60 -13.01
CA LYS A 26 -3.89 3.05 -12.83
C LYS A 26 -2.45 3.39 -12.46
N PHE A 27 -1.80 2.56 -11.61
CA PHE A 27 -0.39 2.72 -11.27
C PHE A 27 0.48 2.63 -12.52
N VAL A 28 0.26 1.62 -13.35
CA VAL A 28 0.98 1.46 -14.63
C VAL A 28 0.75 2.66 -15.54
N LYS A 29 -0.48 3.15 -15.63
CA LYS A 29 -0.81 4.33 -16.44
C LYS A 29 -0.06 5.58 -15.94
N MET A 30 -0.12 5.88 -14.64
CA MET A 30 0.57 7.03 -14.05
C MET A 30 2.09 6.95 -14.24
N GLN A 31 2.67 5.75 -14.13
CA GLN A 31 4.07 5.53 -14.46
C GLN A 31 4.39 5.86 -15.93
N GLN A 32 3.53 5.45 -16.87
CA GLN A 32 3.70 5.69 -18.31
C GLN A 32 3.58 7.16 -18.69
N GLU A 33 2.75 7.92 -17.99
CA GLU A 33 2.60 9.36 -18.20
C GLU A 33 3.89 10.14 -17.90
N GLY A 34 4.74 9.63 -16.99
CA GLY A 34 6.07 10.16 -16.73
C GLY A 34 6.12 11.54 -16.05
N ILE A 35 4.97 12.08 -15.68
CA ILE A 35 4.83 13.40 -15.04
C ILE A 35 4.85 13.33 -13.51
N TYR A 36 4.75 12.14 -12.95
CA TYR A 36 4.71 11.87 -11.52
C TYR A 36 6.00 11.21 -11.01
N ASP A 37 6.31 11.44 -9.73
CA ASP A 37 7.22 10.62 -8.94
C ASP A 37 6.38 9.59 -8.18
N ASN A 38 6.41 8.34 -8.65
CA ASN A 38 5.50 7.29 -8.20
C ASN A 38 6.13 6.46 -7.08
N TYR A 39 5.39 6.31 -5.97
CA TYR A 39 5.72 5.49 -4.83
C TYR A 39 4.59 4.50 -4.58
N TYR A 40 4.83 3.22 -4.84
CA TYR A 40 3.85 2.15 -4.68
C TYR A 40 4.27 1.19 -3.58
N PHE A 41 3.52 1.16 -2.48
CA PHE A 41 3.85 0.31 -1.36
C PHE A 41 2.98 -0.94 -1.27
N ILE A 42 3.56 -1.99 -0.69
CA ILE A 42 2.84 -3.20 -0.31
C ILE A 42 2.46 -3.04 1.16
N ALA A 43 1.15 -2.96 1.42
CA ALA A 43 0.62 -2.60 2.73
C ALA A 43 0.50 -3.83 3.64
N ASP A 44 1.62 -4.29 4.18
CA ASP A 44 1.71 -5.41 5.11
C ASP A 44 1.20 -5.04 6.50
N LEU A 45 1.51 -3.84 7.03
CA LEU A 45 0.96 -3.37 8.30
C LEU A 45 -0.57 -3.26 8.26
N HIS A 46 -1.14 -2.78 7.15
CA HIS A 46 -2.59 -2.75 6.97
C HIS A 46 -3.20 -4.15 6.87
N ALA A 47 -2.45 -5.15 6.39
CA ALA A 47 -2.92 -6.52 6.35
C ALA A 47 -3.15 -7.11 7.75
N LEU A 48 -2.45 -6.63 8.78
CA LEU A 48 -2.61 -7.09 10.17
C LEU A 48 -4.01 -6.85 10.71
N THR A 49 -4.77 -5.90 10.16
CA THR A 49 -6.16 -5.64 10.58
C THR A 49 -7.11 -6.82 10.32
N THR A 50 -6.75 -7.74 9.45
CA THR A 50 -7.50 -8.97 9.15
C THR A 50 -6.96 -10.20 9.87
N HIS A 51 -6.03 -10.03 10.82
CA HIS A 51 -5.39 -11.10 11.60
C HIS A 51 -4.85 -12.25 10.72
N PRO A 52 -3.99 -11.97 9.71
CA PRO A 52 -3.44 -13.01 8.86
C PRO A 52 -2.54 -13.95 9.66
N ASP A 53 -2.38 -15.19 9.16
CA ASP A 53 -1.34 -16.07 9.69
C ASP A 53 0.04 -15.44 9.41
N PRO A 54 0.87 -15.20 10.45
CA PRO A 54 2.21 -14.61 10.28
C PRO A 54 3.09 -15.37 9.29
N LYS A 55 2.89 -16.69 9.16
CA LYS A 55 3.66 -17.52 8.22
C LYS A 55 3.36 -17.22 6.76
N THR A 56 2.15 -16.76 6.46
CA THR A 56 1.74 -16.48 5.08
C THR A 56 1.95 -15.01 4.68
N LEU A 57 2.10 -14.11 5.65
CA LEU A 57 2.20 -12.67 5.36
C LEU A 57 3.41 -12.35 4.47
N HIS A 58 4.56 -12.93 4.76
CA HIS A 58 5.77 -12.74 3.96
C HIS A 58 5.62 -13.25 2.52
N ASP A 59 4.97 -14.41 2.34
CA ASP A 59 4.71 -14.96 1.02
C ASP A 59 3.67 -14.11 0.25
N ASN A 60 2.68 -13.57 0.96
CA ASN A 60 1.73 -12.63 0.38
C ASN A 60 2.42 -11.34 -0.12
N VAL A 61 3.38 -10.79 0.64
CA VAL A 61 4.17 -9.63 0.21
C VAL A 61 4.92 -9.94 -1.09
N LYS A 62 5.58 -11.09 -1.17
CA LYS A 62 6.29 -11.52 -2.38
C LYS A 62 5.34 -11.72 -3.57
N SER A 63 4.15 -12.29 -3.32
CA SER A 63 3.13 -12.47 -4.36
C SER A 63 2.71 -11.12 -4.94
N ILE A 64 2.37 -10.14 -4.09
CA ILE A 64 1.97 -8.80 -4.54
C ILE A 64 3.11 -8.11 -5.32
N LEU A 65 4.36 -8.24 -4.86
CA LEU A 65 5.50 -7.71 -5.60
C LEU A 65 5.59 -8.31 -7.01
N SER A 66 5.46 -9.64 -7.10
CA SER A 66 5.49 -10.34 -8.38
C SER A 66 4.35 -9.89 -9.31
N GLU A 67 3.17 -9.65 -8.76
CA GLU A 67 2.01 -9.17 -9.51
C GLU A 67 2.17 -7.70 -9.96
N TYR A 68 2.82 -6.84 -9.16
CA TYR A 68 3.20 -5.48 -9.56
C TYR A 68 4.10 -5.50 -10.81
N LEU A 69 5.15 -6.32 -10.76
CA LEU A 69 6.10 -6.45 -11.87
C LEU A 69 5.42 -7.07 -13.11
N ALA A 70 4.62 -8.12 -12.93
CA ALA A 70 3.89 -8.78 -14.02
C ALA A 70 2.86 -7.86 -14.70
N ALA A 71 2.26 -6.92 -13.94
CA ALA A 71 1.34 -5.93 -14.49
C ALA A 71 2.03 -4.81 -15.28
N GLY A 72 3.35 -4.69 -15.17
CA GLY A 72 4.15 -3.71 -15.90
C GLY A 72 4.64 -2.51 -15.08
N ILE A 73 4.61 -2.61 -13.74
CA ILE A 73 5.30 -1.61 -12.91
C ILE A 73 6.80 -1.85 -13.06
N ASP A 74 7.50 -0.81 -13.47
CA ASP A 74 8.94 -0.80 -13.75
C ASP A 74 9.68 -0.16 -12.56
N PRO A 75 10.52 -0.90 -11.82
CA PRO A 75 11.24 -0.38 -10.66
C PRO A 75 12.27 0.70 -11.00
N GLU A 76 12.64 0.85 -12.27
CA GLU A 76 13.49 1.96 -12.73
C GLU A 76 12.70 3.28 -12.87
N LYS A 77 11.36 3.23 -12.92
CA LYS A 77 10.47 4.38 -13.11
C LYS A 77 9.61 4.70 -11.90
N SER A 78 9.42 3.73 -11.02
CA SER A 78 8.58 3.85 -9.82
C SER A 78 9.29 3.22 -8.63
N THR A 79 9.21 3.87 -7.49
CA THR A 79 9.71 3.30 -6.23
C THR A 79 8.70 2.29 -5.69
N ILE A 80 9.13 1.05 -5.50
CA ILE A 80 8.33 0.00 -4.84
C ILE A 80 8.96 -0.30 -3.48
N PHE A 81 8.14 -0.36 -2.42
CA PHE A 81 8.63 -0.66 -1.08
C PHE A 81 7.57 -1.39 -0.24
N VAL A 82 7.99 -2.02 0.85
CA VAL A 82 7.08 -2.61 1.82
C VAL A 82 6.80 -1.58 2.92
N GLN A 83 5.57 -1.45 3.34
CA GLN A 83 5.16 -0.42 4.31
C GLN A 83 5.95 -0.51 5.62
N SER A 84 6.23 -1.73 6.09
CA SER A 84 7.01 -1.96 7.33
C SER A 84 8.49 -1.55 7.23
N ASP A 85 9.02 -1.35 6.02
CA ASP A 85 10.39 -0.85 5.83
C ASP A 85 10.51 0.64 6.13
N VAL A 86 9.37 1.33 6.36
CA VAL A 86 9.30 2.74 6.75
C VAL A 86 8.72 2.85 8.18
N PRO A 87 9.54 2.66 9.22
CA PRO A 87 9.08 2.61 10.62
C PRO A 87 8.41 3.91 11.07
N GLU A 88 8.74 5.04 10.44
CA GLU A 88 8.14 6.35 10.72
C GLU A 88 6.61 6.36 10.53
N VAL A 89 6.06 5.46 9.72
CA VAL A 89 4.61 5.29 9.57
C VAL A 89 3.98 4.88 10.90
N ALA A 90 4.60 3.93 11.62
CA ALA A 90 4.12 3.47 12.91
C ALA A 90 4.36 4.53 14.01
N GLU A 91 5.45 5.24 13.96
CA GLU A 91 5.75 6.35 14.88
C GLU A 91 4.74 7.48 14.72
N MET A 92 4.46 7.90 13.49
CA MET A 92 3.46 8.92 13.19
C MET A 92 2.06 8.49 13.65
N TYR A 93 1.70 7.22 13.43
CA TYR A 93 0.45 6.66 13.93
C TYR A 93 0.34 6.79 15.45
N LEU A 94 1.40 6.46 16.19
CA LEU A 94 1.45 6.58 17.65
C LEU A 94 1.25 8.05 18.08
N LEU A 95 1.96 8.99 17.46
CA LEU A 95 1.85 10.40 17.77
C LEU A 95 0.43 10.95 17.49
N LEU A 96 -0.15 10.59 16.36
CA LEU A 96 -1.52 11.01 16.01
C LEU A 96 -2.55 10.44 16.98
N ASN A 97 -2.39 9.19 17.45
CA ASN A 97 -3.29 8.59 18.45
C ASN A 97 -3.31 9.34 19.78
N MET A 98 -2.25 10.04 20.16
CA MET A 98 -2.21 10.86 21.36
C MET A 98 -3.08 12.13 21.26
N HIS A 99 -3.45 12.53 20.05
CA HIS A 99 -4.19 13.76 19.78
C HIS A 99 -5.63 13.54 19.33
N VAL A 100 -5.96 12.33 18.89
CA VAL A 100 -7.29 12.00 18.35
C VAL A 100 -8.18 11.39 19.41
N GLY A 101 -9.31 12.01 19.67
CA GLY A 101 -10.32 11.48 20.60
C GLY A 101 -11.12 10.30 20.01
N ILE A 102 -11.53 9.37 20.86
CA ILE A 102 -12.35 8.20 20.47
C ILE A 102 -13.61 8.61 19.69
N GLY A 103 -14.26 9.72 20.07
CA GLY A 103 -15.43 10.24 19.37
C GLY A 103 -15.17 10.66 17.93
N GLU A 104 -13.94 11.06 17.61
CA GLU A 104 -13.52 11.37 16.23
C GLU A 104 -13.27 10.11 15.44
N LEU A 105 -12.57 9.13 16.02
CA LEU A 105 -12.32 7.84 15.41
C LEU A 105 -13.61 7.08 15.07
N MET A 106 -14.61 7.12 15.96
CA MET A 106 -15.92 6.49 15.74
C MET A 106 -16.71 7.08 14.58
N ARG A 107 -16.36 8.27 14.09
CA ARG A 107 -16.96 8.88 12.90
C ARG A 107 -16.32 8.41 11.59
N THR A 108 -15.14 7.80 11.64
CA THR A 108 -14.48 7.27 10.44
C THR A 108 -15.03 5.91 10.06
N ALA A 109 -15.34 5.71 8.78
CA ALA A 109 -15.95 4.47 8.28
C ALA A 109 -15.05 3.23 8.51
N SER A 110 -13.74 3.42 8.46
CA SER A 110 -12.75 2.34 8.61
C SER A 110 -12.47 1.93 10.06
N PHE A 111 -13.00 2.67 11.04
CA PHE A 111 -12.78 2.39 12.47
C PHE A 111 -13.90 1.53 13.08
N LYS A 112 -15.01 1.33 12.37
CA LYS A 112 -16.20 0.60 12.85
C LYS A 112 -16.05 -0.90 12.73
#